data_a96552f33587b7053f26a495e3f9d71d
#
_entry.id   a96552f33587b7053f26a495e3f9d71d
#
_cell.length_a   1.000
_cell.length_b   1.000
_cell.length_c   1.000
_cell.angle_alpha   90.00
_cell.angle_beta   90.00
_cell.angle_gamma   90.00
#
_symmetry.space_group_name_H-M   'P 1'
#
loop_
_entity.id
_entity.type
_entity.pdbx_description
1 polymer ?
#
loop_
_entity_poly.entity_id
_entity_poly.type
_entity_poly.pdbx_seq_one_letter_code
_entity_poly.pdbx_strand_id
1 'polypeptide(L)'
;MIFFNGERIDIRKFPNGESFIDSYNIRLREETNEIKVKFENDEDLMHLIFIKNYLDEIRVKCNLVIPYMPYSRMDRTEGMRVFTLKYVCRIINDLNFESVTVYEPHSDVTMALLDRLIVVQKTKELTEKVLKNISDEELYIVYPDAGAAKRYGKLIRYDKTLTASKERDFATGRIKSLEINGNIPSGNFTAVIVDDLCSKGGTFILTAEKLKEIGAKDIYLVVTHCENIIFDGDILKSDLIKKVYTTDSILSREHEKIEIENI
;
A
#
# COMPACT_ATOMS: atom_id res chain seq x y z
N MET A 1 -10.48 -10.26 -4.16
CA MET A 1 -11.05 -10.28 -5.56
C MET A 1 -9.99 -10.67 -6.57
N ILE A 2 -10.36 -11.52 -7.58
CA ILE A 2 -9.45 -11.93 -8.66
C ILE A 2 -9.99 -11.48 -10.01
N PHE A 3 -9.08 -10.97 -10.84
CA PHE A 3 -9.35 -10.58 -12.21
C PHE A 3 -8.44 -11.39 -13.14
N PHE A 4 -8.97 -11.77 -14.30
CA PHE A 4 -8.20 -12.37 -15.37
C PHE A 4 -8.35 -11.52 -16.62
N ASN A 5 -7.22 -11.06 -17.17
CA ASN A 5 -7.17 -10.17 -18.32
C ASN A 5 -8.04 -8.90 -18.18
N GLY A 6 -8.18 -8.38 -16.94
CA GLY A 6 -8.98 -7.20 -16.58
C GLY A 6 -10.45 -7.49 -16.27
N GLU A 7 -10.95 -8.69 -16.53
CA GLU A 7 -12.32 -9.09 -16.21
C GLU A 7 -12.35 -9.79 -14.85
N ARG A 8 -13.31 -9.41 -13.98
CA ARG A 8 -13.46 -10.05 -12.67
C ARG A 8 -13.94 -11.50 -12.85
N ILE A 9 -13.26 -12.43 -12.18
CA ILE A 9 -13.70 -13.83 -12.14
C ILE A 9 -14.84 -13.96 -11.13
N ASP A 10 -15.97 -14.52 -11.58
CA ASP A 10 -17.08 -14.88 -10.70
C ASP A 10 -16.78 -16.21 -9.99
N ILE A 11 -16.59 -16.14 -8.69
CA ILE A 11 -16.30 -17.28 -7.83
C ILE A 11 -17.53 -17.55 -6.97
N ARG A 12 -18.13 -18.70 -7.18
CA ARG A 12 -19.33 -19.14 -6.46
C ARG A 12 -18.98 -20.11 -5.33
N LYS A 13 -19.90 -20.33 -4.41
CA LYS A 13 -19.72 -21.26 -3.29
C LYS A 13 -20.83 -22.31 -3.23
N PHE A 14 -20.43 -23.52 -2.90
CA PHE A 14 -21.38 -24.54 -2.47
C PHE A 14 -21.94 -24.22 -1.06
N PRO A 15 -23.06 -24.84 -0.66
CA PRO A 15 -23.66 -24.60 0.66
C PRO A 15 -22.73 -24.89 1.85
N ASN A 16 -21.73 -25.76 1.66
CA ASN A 16 -20.70 -26.09 2.68
C ASN A 16 -19.55 -25.07 2.72
N GLY A 17 -19.57 -24.02 1.87
CA GLY A 17 -18.56 -22.99 1.81
C GLY A 17 -17.40 -23.23 0.83
N GLU A 18 -17.31 -24.41 0.20
CA GLU A 18 -16.31 -24.70 -0.83
C GLU A 18 -16.52 -23.83 -2.06
N SER A 19 -15.44 -23.25 -2.58
CA SER A 19 -15.50 -22.43 -3.78
C SER A 19 -15.48 -23.28 -5.04
N PHE A 20 -16.22 -22.84 -6.06
CA PHE A 20 -16.07 -23.37 -7.42
C PHE A 20 -15.98 -22.24 -8.44
N ILE A 21 -15.15 -22.46 -9.45
CA ILE A 21 -14.81 -21.49 -10.49
C ILE A 21 -15.24 -22.06 -11.82
N ASP A 22 -16.06 -21.31 -12.54
CA ASP A 22 -16.50 -21.68 -13.87
C ASP A 22 -15.47 -21.21 -14.90
N SER A 23 -14.90 -22.11 -15.67
CA SER A 23 -13.88 -21.80 -16.66
C SER A 23 -14.38 -20.91 -17.80
N TYR A 24 -15.69 -20.78 -18.02
CA TYR A 24 -16.25 -19.83 -18.98
C TYR A 24 -15.90 -18.37 -18.68
N ASN A 25 -15.56 -18.06 -17.42
CA ASN A 25 -15.12 -16.72 -17.01
C ASN A 25 -13.64 -16.46 -17.30
N ILE A 26 -12.89 -17.48 -17.77
CA ILE A 26 -11.46 -17.37 -18.06
C ILE A 26 -11.28 -17.15 -19.57
N ARG A 27 -11.29 -15.89 -20.01
CA ARG A 27 -11.12 -15.52 -21.42
C ARG A 27 -9.67 -15.32 -21.76
N LEU A 28 -9.10 -16.31 -22.47
CA LEU A 28 -7.71 -16.31 -22.87
C LEU A 28 -7.42 -15.27 -23.95
N ARG A 29 -6.22 -14.68 -23.89
CA ARG A 29 -5.64 -13.83 -24.94
C ARG A 29 -4.52 -14.61 -25.63
N GLU A 30 -4.27 -14.29 -26.90
CA GLU A 30 -3.24 -14.95 -27.71
C GLU A 30 -1.82 -14.60 -27.25
N GLU A 31 -1.58 -13.33 -26.89
CA GLU A 31 -0.22 -12.85 -26.59
C GLU A 31 0.14 -13.03 -25.12
N THR A 32 -0.58 -12.35 -24.21
CA THR A 32 -0.22 -12.29 -22.80
C THR A 32 -1.45 -12.40 -21.93
N ASN A 33 -1.41 -13.29 -20.95
CA ASN A 33 -2.45 -13.44 -19.96
C ASN A 33 -1.98 -12.93 -18.60
N GLU A 34 -2.89 -12.38 -17.82
CA GLU A 34 -2.62 -11.76 -16.54
C GLU A 34 -3.68 -12.13 -15.52
N ILE A 35 -3.23 -12.54 -14.34
CA ILE A 35 -4.06 -12.61 -13.14
C ILE A 35 -3.74 -11.37 -12.29
N LYS A 36 -4.75 -10.57 -11.94
CA LYS A 36 -4.63 -9.51 -10.92
C LYS A 36 -5.37 -9.94 -9.66
N VAL A 37 -4.68 -9.93 -8.51
CA VAL A 37 -5.26 -10.27 -7.21
C VAL A 37 -5.32 -9.03 -6.35
N LYS A 38 -6.52 -8.46 -6.15
CA LYS A 38 -6.81 -7.52 -5.07
C LYS A 38 -7.17 -8.32 -3.83
N PHE A 39 -6.19 -8.50 -2.95
CA PHE A 39 -6.31 -9.35 -1.78
C PHE A 39 -7.28 -8.76 -0.75
N GLU A 40 -8.30 -9.53 -0.38
CA GLU A 40 -9.31 -9.18 0.61
C GLU A 40 -9.25 -10.10 1.84
N ASN A 41 -8.99 -11.39 1.61
CA ASN A 41 -8.92 -12.42 2.64
C ASN A 41 -8.12 -13.64 2.16
N ASP A 42 -7.91 -14.61 3.05
CA ASP A 42 -7.10 -15.80 2.79
C ASP A 42 -7.64 -16.70 1.66
N GLU A 43 -8.96 -16.65 1.38
CA GLU A 43 -9.56 -17.41 0.28
C GLU A 43 -9.00 -16.98 -1.08
N ASP A 44 -8.59 -15.71 -1.22
CA ASP A 44 -8.01 -15.22 -2.48
C ASP A 44 -6.71 -15.95 -2.86
N LEU A 45 -5.94 -16.44 -1.88
CA LEU A 45 -4.78 -17.28 -2.14
C LEU A 45 -5.18 -18.66 -2.67
N MET A 46 -6.23 -19.26 -2.12
CA MET A 46 -6.75 -20.55 -2.61
C MET A 46 -7.29 -20.41 -4.03
N HIS A 47 -8.04 -19.35 -4.29
CA HIS A 47 -8.57 -19.07 -5.62
C HIS A 47 -7.44 -18.85 -6.64
N LEU A 48 -6.38 -18.11 -6.25
CA LEU A 48 -5.19 -17.92 -7.08
C LEU A 48 -4.54 -19.27 -7.44
N ILE A 49 -4.38 -20.17 -6.44
CA ILE A 49 -3.84 -21.51 -6.65
C ILE A 49 -4.70 -22.31 -7.63
N PHE A 50 -6.02 -22.33 -7.47
CA PHE A 50 -6.92 -23.06 -8.35
C PHE A 50 -6.88 -22.55 -9.79
N ILE A 51 -6.96 -21.22 -9.97
CA ILE A 51 -6.94 -20.61 -11.30
C ILE A 51 -5.59 -20.88 -12.00
N LYS A 52 -4.47 -20.69 -11.27
CA LYS A 52 -3.16 -20.87 -11.86
C LYS A 52 -2.90 -22.33 -12.25
N ASN A 53 -3.25 -23.29 -11.39
CA ASN A 53 -3.09 -24.71 -11.73
C ASN A 53 -3.96 -25.12 -12.93
N TYR A 54 -5.21 -24.62 -13.01
CA TYR A 54 -6.05 -24.83 -14.20
C TYR A 54 -5.38 -24.27 -15.48
N LEU A 55 -4.81 -23.05 -15.43
CA LEU A 55 -4.10 -22.48 -16.57
C LEU A 55 -2.88 -23.33 -16.96
N ASP A 56 -2.17 -23.90 -15.99
CA ASP A 56 -1.04 -24.79 -16.25
C ASP A 56 -1.48 -26.10 -16.92
N GLU A 57 -2.59 -26.69 -16.50
CA GLU A 57 -3.16 -27.89 -17.15
C GLU A 57 -3.44 -27.66 -18.64
N ILE A 58 -3.98 -26.49 -18.98
CA ILE A 58 -4.25 -26.11 -20.38
C ILE A 58 -3.05 -25.43 -21.05
N ARG A 59 -1.88 -25.42 -20.40
CA ARG A 59 -0.59 -24.90 -20.91
C ARG A 59 -0.61 -23.39 -21.23
N VAL A 60 -1.38 -22.61 -20.48
CA VAL A 60 -1.45 -21.16 -20.63
C VAL A 60 -0.51 -20.48 -19.63
N LYS A 61 0.46 -19.75 -20.16
CA LYS A 61 1.37 -18.93 -19.38
C LYS A 61 0.70 -17.60 -18.99
N CYS A 62 0.99 -17.12 -17.80
CA CYS A 62 0.44 -15.84 -17.33
C CYS A 62 1.37 -15.12 -16.36
N ASN A 63 1.17 -13.81 -16.28
CA ASN A 63 1.75 -12.92 -15.29
C ASN A 63 0.82 -12.78 -14.08
N LEU A 64 1.41 -12.43 -12.94
CA LEU A 64 0.67 -12.09 -11.72
C LEU A 64 0.85 -10.62 -11.39
N VAL A 65 -0.24 -9.93 -11.09
CA VAL A 65 -0.24 -8.56 -10.56
C VAL A 65 -0.88 -8.54 -9.18
N ILE A 66 -0.13 -8.05 -8.20
CA ILE A 66 -0.55 -7.91 -6.81
C ILE A 66 -0.49 -6.43 -6.43
N PRO A 67 -1.61 -5.69 -6.49
CA PRO A 67 -1.65 -4.27 -6.14
C PRO A 67 -1.20 -3.97 -4.71
N TYR A 68 -1.47 -4.87 -3.76
CA TYR A 68 -0.98 -4.82 -2.39
C TYR A 68 -0.50 -6.21 -1.98
N MET A 69 0.77 -6.33 -1.60
CA MET A 69 1.32 -7.61 -1.16
C MET A 69 0.71 -8.02 0.19
N PRO A 70 -0.06 -9.12 0.24
CA PRO A 70 -0.63 -9.59 1.50
C PRO A 70 0.46 -10.02 2.48
N TYR A 71 0.18 -9.92 3.77
CA TYR A 71 1.09 -10.26 4.88
C TYR A 71 2.39 -9.44 4.91
N SER A 72 2.53 -8.38 4.12
CA SER A 72 3.76 -7.58 4.00
C SER A 72 4.22 -6.96 5.32
N ARG A 73 3.30 -6.73 6.28
CA ARG A 73 3.65 -6.25 7.63
C ARG A 73 4.22 -7.32 8.58
N MET A 74 4.15 -8.60 8.19
CA MET A 74 4.75 -9.73 8.91
C MET A 74 6.00 -10.23 8.17
N ASP A 75 6.96 -9.33 7.98
CA ASP A 75 8.17 -9.47 7.17
C ASP A 75 9.39 -9.98 7.95
N ARG A 76 9.20 -10.32 9.23
CA ARG A 76 10.24 -10.83 10.14
C ARG A 76 9.64 -11.65 11.26
N THR A 77 10.50 -12.39 11.96
CA THR A 77 10.13 -13.06 13.21
C THR A 77 10.42 -12.12 14.37
N GLU A 78 9.41 -11.76 15.13
CA GLU A 78 9.54 -11.03 16.40
C GLU A 78 8.90 -11.84 17.52
N GLY A 79 9.71 -12.32 18.46
CA GLY A 79 9.25 -13.21 19.52
C GLY A 79 8.69 -14.53 18.97
N MET A 80 7.45 -14.86 19.33
CA MET A 80 6.76 -16.09 18.88
C MET A 80 5.89 -15.90 17.63
N ARG A 81 5.98 -14.76 16.94
CA ARG A 81 5.16 -14.50 15.76
C ARG A 81 5.67 -15.24 14.53
N VAL A 82 4.75 -15.74 13.74
CA VAL A 82 5.06 -16.44 12.49
C VAL A 82 5.38 -15.44 11.38
N PHE A 83 6.48 -15.64 10.68
CA PHE A 83 6.86 -14.86 9.50
C PHE A 83 6.00 -15.26 8.28
N THR A 84 4.74 -14.83 8.26
CA THR A 84 3.75 -15.25 7.26
C THR A 84 4.09 -14.82 5.85
N LEU A 85 4.66 -13.63 5.64
CA LEU A 85 5.11 -13.16 4.33
C LEU A 85 6.02 -14.17 3.63
N LYS A 86 6.98 -14.78 4.38
CA LYS A 86 7.89 -15.78 3.82
C LYS A 86 7.16 -16.97 3.20
N TYR A 87 6.11 -17.44 3.86
CA TYR A 87 5.37 -18.62 3.39
C TYR A 87 4.45 -18.29 2.22
N VAL A 88 3.85 -17.09 2.22
CA VAL A 88 3.04 -16.62 1.09
C VAL A 88 3.90 -16.39 -0.15
N CYS A 89 5.07 -15.77 -0.01
CA CYS A 89 6.02 -15.62 -1.13
C CYS A 89 6.43 -16.98 -1.70
N ARG A 90 6.66 -18.00 -0.85
CA ARG A 90 6.96 -19.34 -1.30
C ARG A 90 5.80 -19.94 -2.11
N ILE A 91 4.57 -19.82 -1.65
CA ILE A 91 3.39 -20.29 -2.41
C ILE A 91 3.34 -19.62 -3.79
N ILE A 92 3.55 -18.28 -3.85
CA ILE A 92 3.53 -17.55 -5.12
C ILE A 92 4.67 -18.01 -6.05
N ASN A 93 5.87 -18.23 -5.52
CA ASN A 93 7.01 -18.73 -6.31
C ASN A 93 6.75 -20.14 -6.86
N ASP A 94 6.16 -21.03 -6.04
CA ASP A 94 5.82 -22.41 -6.44
C ASP A 94 4.75 -22.42 -7.56
N LEU A 95 3.91 -21.40 -7.69
CA LEU A 95 2.96 -21.24 -8.79
C LEU A 95 3.61 -20.86 -10.13
N ASN A 96 4.89 -20.52 -10.16
CA ASN A 96 5.71 -20.37 -11.36
C ASN A 96 5.14 -19.43 -12.43
N PHE A 97 4.74 -18.21 -12.06
CA PHE A 97 4.32 -17.15 -13.00
C PHE A 97 5.48 -16.69 -13.89
N GLU A 98 5.19 -16.19 -15.09
CA GLU A 98 6.20 -15.58 -15.98
C GLU A 98 6.83 -14.33 -15.34
N SER A 99 6.03 -13.52 -14.67
CA SER A 99 6.44 -12.39 -13.82
C SER A 99 5.45 -12.17 -12.69
N VAL A 100 5.93 -11.53 -11.61
CA VAL A 100 5.11 -11.11 -10.46
C VAL A 100 5.29 -9.62 -10.27
N THR A 101 4.27 -8.82 -10.57
CA THR A 101 4.30 -7.38 -10.37
C THR A 101 3.68 -7.03 -9.01
N VAL A 102 4.43 -6.30 -8.18
CA VAL A 102 3.95 -5.81 -6.88
C VAL A 102 4.08 -4.28 -6.84
N TYR A 103 2.99 -3.61 -6.45
CA TYR A 103 3.02 -2.17 -6.25
C TYR A 103 3.44 -1.87 -4.83
N GLU A 104 4.38 -0.95 -4.69
CA GLU A 104 4.88 -0.39 -3.44
C GLU A 104 5.02 -1.43 -2.30
N PRO A 105 5.90 -2.44 -2.42
CA PRO A 105 6.07 -3.44 -1.37
C PRO A 105 6.49 -2.77 -0.06
N HIS A 106 5.89 -3.20 1.06
CA HIS A 106 6.11 -2.60 2.38
C HIS A 106 7.56 -2.62 2.84
N SER A 107 8.35 -3.61 2.44
CA SER A 107 9.76 -3.75 2.81
C SER A 107 10.59 -4.44 1.74
N ASP A 108 11.92 -4.26 1.82
CA ASP A 108 12.90 -4.93 0.97
C ASP A 108 12.83 -6.46 1.08
N VAL A 109 12.22 -6.98 2.16
CA VAL A 109 12.06 -8.42 2.39
C VAL A 109 11.16 -9.06 1.33
N THR A 110 10.09 -8.38 0.90
CA THR A 110 9.25 -8.85 -0.22
C THR A 110 10.09 -9.03 -1.48
N MET A 111 10.98 -8.05 -1.77
CA MET A 111 11.85 -8.08 -2.93
C MET A 111 12.89 -9.21 -2.88
N ALA A 112 13.33 -9.57 -1.67
CA ALA A 112 14.27 -10.67 -1.47
C ALA A 112 13.62 -12.06 -1.52
N LEU A 113 12.31 -12.17 -1.31
CA LEU A 113 11.59 -13.44 -1.21
C LEU A 113 10.84 -13.84 -2.49
N LEU A 114 10.45 -12.89 -3.34
CA LEU A 114 9.71 -13.17 -4.55
C LEU A 114 10.64 -13.33 -5.76
N ASP A 115 10.46 -14.43 -6.49
CA ASP A 115 11.10 -14.67 -7.77
C ASP A 115 10.42 -13.88 -8.89
N ARG A 116 11.17 -13.51 -9.93
CA ARG A 116 10.68 -12.81 -11.14
C ARG A 116 9.86 -11.57 -10.84
N LEU A 117 10.22 -10.88 -9.75
CA LEU A 117 9.52 -9.71 -9.26
C LEU A 117 9.77 -8.47 -10.12
N ILE A 118 8.70 -7.75 -10.41
CA ILE A 118 8.68 -6.40 -10.97
C ILE A 118 8.07 -5.48 -9.91
N VAL A 119 8.83 -4.47 -9.48
CA VAL A 119 8.36 -3.49 -8.47
C VAL A 119 7.91 -2.21 -9.16
N VAL A 120 6.70 -1.75 -8.83
CA VAL A 120 6.17 -0.45 -9.24
C VAL A 120 6.20 0.50 -8.07
N GLN A 121 6.98 1.59 -8.18
CA GLN A 121 7.15 2.62 -7.14
C GLN A 121 6.05 3.69 -7.23
N LYS A 122 4.86 3.36 -6.75
CA LYS A 122 3.66 4.19 -6.96
C LYS A 122 3.61 5.41 -6.04
N THR A 123 4.13 5.31 -4.81
CA THR A 123 4.19 6.44 -3.87
C THR A 123 4.97 7.62 -4.46
N LYS A 124 6.07 7.35 -5.18
CA LYS A 124 6.83 8.39 -5.86
C LYS A 124 5.99 9.11 -6.91
N GLU A 125 5.33 8.38 -7.80
CA GLU A 125 4.49 8.95 -8.87
C GLU A 125 3.35 9.80 -8.30
N LEU A 126 2.64 9.29 -7.30
CA LEU A 126 1.58 10.02 -6.62
C LEU A 126 2.10 11.30 -5.96
N THR A 127 3.24 11.22 -5.26
CA THR A 127 3.83 12.38 -4.60
C THR A 127 4.21 13.45 -5.62
N GLU A 128 4.90 13.09 -6.71
CA GLU A 128 5.29 14.03 -7.75
C GLU A 128 4.07 14.70 -8.41
N LYS A 129 2.97 13.97 -8.59
CA LYS A 129 1.70 14.49 -9.10
C LYS A 129 1.08 15.50 -8.12
N VAL A 130 1.04 15.15 -6.83
CA VAL A 130 0.50 16.03 -5.77
C VAL A 130 1.31 17.30 -5.63
N LEU A 131 2.66 17.20 -5.61
CA LEU A 131 3.55 18.36 -5.54
C LEU A 131 3.35 19.35 -6.69
N LYS A 132 3.08 18.86 -7.91
CA LYS A 132 2.80 19.70 -9.09
C LYS A 132 1.46 20.43 -9.00
N ASN A 133 0.49 19.85 -8.29
CA ASN A 133 -0.87 20.39 -8.19
C ASN A 133 -1.03 21.39 -7.02
N ILE A 134 -0.08 21.42 -6.10
CA ILE A 134 -0.08 22.36 -4.97
C ILE A 134 0.80 23.55 -5.32
N SER A 135 0.17 24.72 -5.53
CA SER A 135 0.87 25.97 -5.81
C SER A 135 1.24 26.67 -4.50
N ASP A 136 2.29 26.20 -3.83
CA ASP A 136 2.83 26.83 -2.63
C ASP A 136 4.37 26.82 -2.69
N GLU A 137 5.01 28.00 -2.53
CA GLU A 137 6.47 28.12 -2.54
C GLU A 137 7.12 27.50 -1.30
N GLU A 138 6.41 27.49 -0.16
CA GLU A 138 6.83 26.89 1.10
C GLU A 138 6.19 25.52 1.30
N LEU A 139 6.45 24.61 0.35
CA LEU A 139 5.98 23.21 0.38
C LEU A 139 7.06 22.28 0.95
N TYR A 140 6.71 21.44 1.91
CA TYR A 140 7.59 20.49 2.57
C TYR A 140 7.06 19.06 2.45
N ILE A 141 7.94 18.10 2.12
CA ILE A 141 7.65 16.67 2.27
C ILE A 141 7.95 16.27 3.72
N VAL A 142 7.04 15.52 4.32
CA VAL A 142 7.16 15.05 5.70
C VAL A 142 7.13 13.52 5.73
N TYR A 143 8.19 12.93 6.23
CA TYR A 143 8.24 11.48 6.45
C TYR A 143 7.78 11.18 7.88
N PRO A 144 6.75 10.33 8.08
CA PRO A 144 6.18 10.09 9.40
C PRO A 144 7.06 9.23 10.32
N ASP A 145 8.17 8.72 9.80
CA ASP A 145 9.24 8.06 10.56
C ASP A 145 10.53 7.88 9.75
N ALA A 146 11.58 7.35 10.42
CA ALA A 146 12.88 7.10 9.78
C ALA A 146 12.82 6.03 8.67
N GLY A 147 11.89 5.09 8.73
CA GLY A 147 11.67 4.07 7.71
C GLY A 147 11.21 4.70 6.39
N ALA A 148 10.18 5.54 6.45
CA ALA A 148 9.67 6.30 5.32
C ALA A 148 10.76 7.26 4.77
N ALA A 149 11.48 7.97 5.64
CA ALA A 149 12.58 8.85 5.24
C ALA A 149 13.70 8.10 4.49
N LYS A 150 14.11 6.92 4.99
CA LYS A 150 15.11 6.06 4.35
C LYS A 150 14.65 5.58 2.97
N ARG A 151 13.38 5.19 2.84
CA ARG A 151 12.79 4.64 1.61
C ARG A 151 12.59 5.72 0.57
N TYR A 152 11.88 6.80 0.92
CA TYR A 152 11.42 7.81 -0.02
C TYR A 152 12.39 8.97 -0.22
N GLY A 153 13.24 9.29 0.76
CA GLY A 153 14.17 10.41 0.66
C GLY A 153 15.18 10.31 -0.50
N LYS A 154 15.48 9.06 -0.95
CA LYS A 154 16.34 8.84 -2.14
C LYS A 154 15.53 8.76 -3.44
N LEU A 155 14.26 8.34 -3.37
CA LEU A 155 13.38 8.16 -4.51
C LEU A 155 12.73 9.46 -4.93
N ILE A 156 12.27 10.24 -3.96
CA ILE A 156 11.65 11.55 -4.16
C ILE A 156 12.72 12.59 -3.85
N ARG A 157 13.40 13.08 -4.90
CA ARG A 157 14.43 14.10 -4.76
C ARG A 157 13.79 15.46 -4.52
N TYR A 158 13.70 15.86 -3.26
CA TYR A 158 13.09 17.11 -2.83
C TYR A 158 13.89 17.70 -1.67
N ASP A 159 14.25 18.99 -1.76
CA ASP A 159 15.19 19.60 -0.81
C ASP A 159 14.55 19.97 0.53
N LYS A 160 13.26 20.41 0.51
CA LYS A 160 12.53 20.82 1.71
C LYS A 160 11.87 19.59 2.35
N THR A 161 12.58 18.90 3.22
CA THR A 161 12.09 17.68 3.89
C THR A 161 12.13 17.78 5.40
N LEU A 162 11.11 17.21 6.06
CA LEU A 162 11.03 17.05 7.51
C LEU A 162 10.81 15.55 7.81
N THR A 163 11.24 15.11 9.00
CA THR A 163 11.05 13.72 9.45
C THR A 163 10.51 13.71 10.86
N ALA A 164 9.41 12.98 11.08
CA ALA A 164 8.91 12.74 12.42
C ALA A 164 9.68 11.58 13.08
N SER A 165 10.08 11.76 14.32
CA SER A 165 10.63 10.72 15.18
C SER A 165 9.63 10.38 16.27
N LYS A 166 9.45 9.06 16.53
CA LYS A 166 8.49 8.55 17.51
C LYS A 166 9.21 7.82 18.61
N GLU A 167 8.96 8.22 19.85
CA GLU A 167 9.30 7.41 21.00
C GLU A 167 8.08 6.56 21.39
N ARG A 168 8.28 5.24 21.50
CA ARG A 168 7.21 4.32 21.91
C ARG A 168 7.45 3.83 23.31
N ASP A 169 6.39 3.70 24.07
CA ASP A 169 6.40 2.97 25.34
C ASP A 169 6.61 1.48 25.07
N PHE A 170 7.67 0.92 25.64
CA PHE A 170 8.06 -0.48 25.42
C PHE A 170 7.01 -1.49 25.90
N ALA A 171 6.24 -1.16 26.94
CA ALA A 171 5.27 -2.06 27.54
C ALA A 171 3.95 -2.07 26.78
N THR A 172 3.48 -0.90 26.33
CA THR A 172 2.17 -0.72 25.70
C THR A 172 2.22 -0.57 24.19
N GLY A 173 3.40 -0.28 23.61
CA GLY A 173 3.58 0.03 22.20
C GLY A 173 2.97 1.38 21.76
N ARG A 174 2.40 2.15 22.68
CA ARG A 174 1.81 3.46 22.39
C ARG A 174 2.88 4.50 22.15
N ILE A 175 2.58 5.47 21.26
CA ILE A 175 3.47 6.63 21.01
C ILE A 175 3.45 7.49 22.27
N LYS A 176 4.62 7.70 22.89
CA LYS A 176 4.84 8.51 24.07
C LYS A 176 5.12 9.98 23.70
N SER A 177 5.94 10.17 22.69
CA SER A 177 6.25 11.49 22.12
C SER A 177 6.45 11.40 20.61
N LEU A 178 6.22 12.51 19.92
CA LEU A 178 6.49 12.68 18.51
C LEU A 178 7.13 14.06 18.32
N GLU A 179 8.27 14.08 17.66
CA GLU A 179 9.03 15.30 17.35
C GLU A 179 9.24 15.42 15.85
N ILE A 180 9.25 16.64 15.33
CA ILE A 180 9.56 16.95 13.93
C ILE A 180 11.00 17.42 13.84
N ASN A 181 11.78 16.78 13.00
CA ASN A 181 13.22 17.06 12.79
C ASN A 181 13.46 17.54 11.36
N GLY A 182 14.45 18.41 11.18
CA GLY A 182 14.84 18.99 9.90
C GLY A 182 14.94 20.51 9.98
N ASN A 183 15.06 21.15 8.82
CA ASN A 183 15.07 22.61 8.73
C ASN A 183 13.64 23.13 8.77
N ILE A 184 13.13 23.33 10.01
CA ILE A 184 11.75 23.80 10.23
C ILE A 184 11.64 25.23 9.69
N PRO A 185 10.62 25.54 8.83
CA PRO A 185 10.41 26.87 8.30
C PRO A 185 10.05 27.87 9.42
N SER A 186 10.47 29.12 9.26
CA SER A 186 10.17 30.19 10.23
C SER A 186 8.78 30.80 10.08
N GLY A 187 8.04 30.44 9.04
CA GLY A 187 6.70 30.96 8.71
C GLY A 187 5.70 29.86 8.40
N ASN A 188 4.55 30.26 7.86
CA ASN A 188 3.54 29.31 7.40
C ASN A 188 4.06 28.50 6.22
N PHE A 189 3.72 27.21 6.19
CA PHE A 189 4.10 26.30 5.11
C PHE A 189 3.03 25.25 4.84
N THR A 190 3.11 24.60 3.69
CA THR A 190 2.27 23.45 3.33
C THR A 190 3.08 22.16 3.51
N ALA A 191 2.47 21.15 4.11
CA ALA A 191 3.10 19.85 4.36
C ALA A 191 2.43 18.73 3.55
N VAL A 192 3.23 17.86 2.95
CA VAL A 192 2.78 16.62 2.32
C VAL A 192 3.42 15.46 3.07
N ILE A 193 2.61 14.75 3.88
CA ILE A 193 3.05 13.54 4.57
C ILE A 193 3.08 12.39 3.55
N VAL A 194 4.19 11.64 3.50
CA VAL A 194 4.40 10.57 2.50
C VAL A 194 4.78 9.27 3.19
N ASP A 195 4.00 8.21 2.90
CA ASP A 195 4.25 6.85 3.38
C ASP A 195 3.74 5.80 2.37
N ASP A 196 3.94 4.50 2.62
CA ASP A 196 3.41 3.42 1.78
C ASP A 196 1.96 3.06 2.12
N LEU A 197 1.58 3.08 3.40
CA LEU A 197 0.33 2.49 3.90
C LEU A 197 -0.35 3.36 4.95
N CYS A 198 -1.65 3.60 4.76
CA CYS A 198 -2.54 4.13 5.77
C CYS A 198 -3.56 3.08 6.24
N SER A 199 -3.57 2.79 7.54
CA SER A 199 -4.63 2.01 8.20
C SER A 199 -5.63 2.97 8.86
N LYS A 200 -5.83 2.98 10.19
CA LYS A 200 -6.67 3.97 10.89
C LYS A 200 -6.11 5.40 10.84
N GLY A 201 -4.83 5.55 10.58
CA GLY A 201 -4.19 6.84 10.41
C GLY A 201 -3.73 7.56 11.69
N GLY A 202 -3.73 6.91 12.85
CA GLY A 202 -3.36 7.55 14.12
C GLY A 202 -1.96 8.20 14.09
N THR A 203 -0.98 7.58 13.44
CA THR A 203 0.35 8.17 13.25
C THR A 203 0.29 9.49 12.48
N PHE A 204 -0.50 9.53 11.41
CA PHE A 204 -0.61 10.70 10.53
C PHE A 204 -1.34 11.85 11.23
N ILE A 205 -2.34 11.55 12.06
CA ILE A 205 -3.02 12.56 12.90
C ILE A 205 -2.03 13.18 13.88
N LEU A 206 -1.30 12.37 14.65
CA LEU A 206 -0.29 12.88 15.58
C LEU A 206 0.81 13.69 14.88
N THR A 207 1.22 13.25 13.69
CA THR A 207 2.19 14.00 12.87
C THR A 207 1.58 15.34 12.42
N ALA A 208 0.32 15.35 11.99
CA ALA A 208 -0.37 16.56 11.56
C ALA A 208 -0.57 17.55 12.70
N GLU A 209 -0.90 17.10 13.92
CA GLU A 209 -0.97 17.93 15.12
C GLU A 209 0.36 18.65 15.36
N LYS A 210 1.48 17.91 15.33
CA LYS A 210 2.81 18.50 15.51
C LYS A 210 3.20 19.46 14.39
N LEU A 211 2.82 19.17 13.15
CA LEU A 211 3.02 20.09 12.03
C LEU A 211 2.23 21.38 12.19
N LYS A 212 0.99 21.31 12.70
CA LYS A 212 0.20 22.51 13.04
C LYS A 212 0.86 23.36 14.12
N GLU A 213 1.40 22.73 15.20
CA GLU A 213 2.12 23.44 16.27
C GLU A 213 3.32 24.25 15.75
N ILE A 214 3.98 23.79 14.68
CA ILE A 214 5.15 24.47 14.08
C ILE A 214 4.82 25.32 12.85
N GLY A 215 3.52 25.58 12.56
CA GLY A 215 3.08 26.54 11.56
C GLY A 215 2.60 25.96 10.22
N ALA A 216 2.38 24.66 10.11
CA ALA A 216 1.79 24.10 8.89
C ALA A 216 0.37 24.63 8.66
N LYS A 217 0.15 25.29 7.52
CA LYS A 217 -1.15 25.83 7.10
C LYS A 217 -2.05 24.77 6.52
N ASP A 218 -1.57 24.07 5.50
CA ASP A 218 -2.29 22.96 4.85
C ASP A 218 -1.45 21.68 4.97
N ILE A 219 -2.13 20.55 5.24
CA ILE A 219 -1.48 19.26 5.37
C ILE A 219 -2.20 18.27 4.47
N TYR A 220 -1.44 17.55 3.68
CA TYR A 220 -1.88 16.49 2.77
C TYR A 220 -1.24 15.17 3.15
N LEU A 221 -1.89 14.06 2.83
CA LEU A 221 -1.36 12.71 3.00
C LEU A 221 -1.29 12.01 1.64
N VAL A 222 -0.14 11.44 1.32
CA VAL A 222 0.09 10.61 0.14
C VAL A 222 0.53 9.24 0.59
N VAL A 223 -0.25 8.21 0.25
CA VAL A 223 0.04 6.81 0.53
C VAL A 223 -0.39 5.95 -0.67
N THR A 224 0.40 4.97 -1.07
CA THR A 224 -0.03 4.05 -2.13
C THR A 224 -1.19 3.19 -1.67
N HIS A 225 -1.11 2.65 -0.46
CA HIS A 225 -2.10 1.75 0.09
C HIS A 225 -2.93 2.44 1.17
N CYS A 226 -4.24 2.32 1.07
CA CYS A 226 -5.16 2.83 2.09
C CYS A 226 -6.19 1.76 2.44
N GLU A 227 -6.17 1.29 3.67
CA GLU A 227 -7.14 0.29 4.15
C GLU A 227 -8.52 0.93 4.37
N ASN A 228 -9.59 0.18 4.13
CA ASN A 228 -10.96 0.65 4.40
C ASN A 228 -11.21 1.05 5.86
N ILE A 229 -10.36 0.60 6.79
CA ILE A 229 -10.47 0.98 8.20
C ILE A 229 -10.14 2.47 8.46
N ILE A 230 -9.66 3.23 7.47
CA ILE A 230 -9.52 4.69 7.53
C ILE A 230 -10.85 5.38 7.89
N PHE A 231 -11.99 4.77 7.47
CA PHE A 231 -13.34 5.29 7.77
C PHE A 231 -13.72 5.20 9.25
N ASP A 232 -13.05 4.33 10.00
CA ASP A 232 -13.21 4.18 11.45
C ASP A 232 -12.19 5.01 12.23
N GLY A 233 -11.24 5.64 11.51
CA GLY A 233 -10.20 6.51 12.08
C GLY A 233 -10.63 7.97 12.19
N ASP A 234 -9.65 8.81 12.53
CA ASP A 234 -9.87 10.24 12.77
C ASP A 234 -9.48 11.13 11.59
N ILE A 235 -8.76 10.62 10.58
CA ILE A 235 -8.30 11.41 9.42
C ILE A 235 -9.47 12.08 8.69
N LEU A 236 -10.52 11.32 8.41
CA LEU A 236 -11.67 11.82 7.65
C LEU A 236 -12.59 12.74 8.46
N LYS A 237 -12.55 12.64 9.79
CA LYS A 237 -13.35 13.44 10.72
C LYS A 237 -12.65 14.73 11.15
N SER A 238 -11.32 14.76 11.07
CA SER A 238 -10.49 15.89 11.50
C SER A 238 -10.20 16.84 10.35
N ASP A 239 -10.08 18.15 10.63
CA ASP A 239 -9.65 19.16 9.66
C ASP A 239 -8.14 19.32 9.58
N LEU A 240 -7.38 18.50 10.32
CA LEU A 240 -5.92 18.55 10.31
C LEU A 240 -5.33 18.17 8.95
N ILE A 241 -5.86 17.10 8.33
CA ILE A 241 -5.45 16.65 6.99
C ILE A 241 -6.54 17.05 5.99
N LYS A 242 -6.16 17.88 5.05
CA LYS A 242 -7.06 18.47 4.06
C LYS A 242 -7.51 17.45 3.01
N LYS A 243 -6.59 16.59 2.55
CA LYS A 243 -6.87 15.57 1.55
C LYS A 243 -5.89 14.41 1.65
N VAL A 244 -6.38 13.22 1.32
CA VAL A 244 -5.61 11.97 1.19
C VAL A 244 -5.55 11.60 -0.28
N TYR A 245 -4.35 11.33 -0.78
CA TYR A 245 -4.12 10.81 -2.13
C TYR A 245 -3.64 9.36 -2.02
N THR A 246 -4.32 8.46 -2.69
CA THR A 246 -4.05 7.03 -2.61
C THR A 246 -4.41 6.29 -3.90
N THR A 247 -4.28 4.97 -3.90
CA THR A 247 -4.73 4.12 -5.01
C THR A 247 -5.88 3.21 -4.58
N ASP A 248 -6.49 2.55 -5.57
CA ASP A 248 -7.50 1.52 -5.37
C ASP A 248 -6.89 0.12 -5.10
N SER A 249 -5.61 0.06 -4.67
CA SER A 249 -4.91 -1.22 -4.39
C SER A 249 -5.65 -2.11 -3.38
N ILE A 250 -6.17 -1.50 -2.31
CA ILE A 250 -6.97 -2.16 -1.26
C ILE A 250 -8.16 -1.31 -0.79
N LEU A 251 -8.22 -0.04 -1.15
CA LEU A 251 -9.35 0.82 -0.84
C LEU A 251 -10.51 0.53 -1.81
N SER A 252 -11.70 0.30 -1.29
CA SER A 252 -12.90 -0.01 -2.07
C SER A 252 -14.05 0.99 -1.87
N ARG A 253 -13.83 2.05 -1.07
CA ARG A 253 -14.84 3.05 -0.71
C ARG A 253 -14.36 4.45 -1.07
N GLU A 254 -15.27 5.31 -1.47
CA GLU A 254 -15.01 6.71 -1.82
C GLU A 254 -15.33 7.65 -0.65
N HIS A 255 -14.66 8.80 -0.62
CA HIS A 255 -14.92 9.90 0.31
C HIS A 255 -14.43 11.22 -0.30
N GLU A 256 -15.08 12.34 -0.01
CA GLU A 256 -14.75 13.67 -0.54
C GLU A 256 -13.30 14.11 -0.24
N LYS A 257 -12.77 13.72 0.94
CA LYS A 257 -11.38 13.96 1.34
C LYS A 257 -10.37 12.99 0.75
N ILE A 258 -10.79 11.98 -0.01
CA ILE A 258 -9.88 10.97 -0.60
C ILE A 258 -9.90 11.12 -2.12
N GLU A 259 -8.72 11.24 -2.71
CA GLU A 259 -8.51 11.14 -4.15
C GLU A 259 -7.86 9.81 -4.46
N ILE A 260 -8.53 9.00 -5.30
CA ILE A 260 -8.13 7.63 -5.60
C ILE A 260 -7.63 7.58 -7.05
N GLU A 261 -6.41 7.07 -7.23
CA GLU A 261 -5.88 6.73 -8.54
C GLU A 261 -6.02 5.23 -8.79
N ASN A 262 -6.60 4.86 -9.93
CA ASN A 262 -6.77 3.44 -10.30
C ASN A 262 -5.45 2.83 -10.78
N ILE A 263 -5.18 1.58 -10.37
CA ILE A 263 -4.00 0.80 -10.76
C ILE A 263 -4.37 -0.62 -11.21
#